data_f03827c30bf2f5f1194a03d4cbd015ab
#
_entry.id   f03827c30bf2f5f1194a03d4cbd015ab
#
_cell.length_a   1.000
_cell.length_b   1.000
_cell.length_c   1.000
_cell.angle_alpha   90.00
_cell.angle_beta   90.00
_cell.angle_gamma   90.00
#
_symmetry.space_group_name_H-M   'P 1'
#
loop_
_entity.id
_entity.type
_entity.pdbx_description
1 polymer ?
#
loop_
_entity_poly.entity_id
_entity_poly.type
_entity_poly.pdbx_seq_one_letter_code
_entity_poly.pdbx_strand_id
1 'polypeptide(L)'
;MPRLSADFYLREDTVQIAKDLLGKVLVTTFNNQRTAGRIVETEAYKAPEDKACHAYLNRNTKRTKTMFQPGGVAYIYLCYGIHHLFNVVTGPEGAAHAVLVRGLEPIEGKDIMLERRKLDRIKPQLTAGPGVMSMAMGIHKRYDAIS
;
A
#
# COMPACT_ATOMS: atom_id res chain seq x y z
N MET A 1 -4.83 2.21 -19.06
CA MET A 1 -3.50 1.99 -18.47
C MET A 1 -3.30 0.52 -18.14
N PRO A 2 -2.21 -0.08 -18.63
CA PRO A 2 -1.97 -1.49 -18.28
C PRO A 2 -1.58 -1.64 -16.81
N ARG A 3 -1.96 -2.75 -16.21
CA ARG A 3 -1.55 -3.10 -14.85
C ARG A 3 -0.09 -3.52 -14.88
N LEU A 4 0.60 -3.27 -13.77
CA LEU A 4 1.96 -3.81 -13.59
C LEU A 4 1.86 -5.33 -13.49
N SER A 5 2.80 -6.02 -14.13
CA SER A 5 2.83 -7.48 -14.12
C SER A 5 3.28 -8.05 -12.78
N ALA A 6 3.00 -9.33 -12.54
CA ALA A 6 3.48 -10.01 -11.35
C ALA A 6 5.02 -9.95 -11.25
N ASP A 7 5.72 -10.00 -12.38
CA ASP A 7 7.18 -9.96 -12.41
C ASP A 7 7.74 -8.67 -11.80
N PHE A 8 7.01 -7.55 -11.93
CA PHE A 8 7.41 -6.28 -11.32
C PHE A 8 7.61 -6.44 -9.80
N TYR A 9 6.68 -7.14 -9.14
CA TYR A 9 6.66 -7.29 -7.69
C TYR A 9 7.52 -8.45 -7.18
N LEU A 10 7.87 -9.40 -8.05
CA LEU A 10 8.62 -10.60 -7.65
C LEU A 10 10.12 -10.39 -7.58
N ARG A 11 10.61 -9.23 -8.02
CA ARG A 11 12.03 -8.88 -7.93
C ARG A 11 12.49 -8.89 -6.47
N GLU A 12 13.74 -9.24 -6.24
CA GLU A 12 14.30 -9.31 -4.90
C GLU A 12 14.67 -7.96 -4.30
N ASP A 13 14.99 -6.98 -5.14
CA ASP A 13 15.40 -5.64 -4.71
C ASP A 13 14.21 -4.78 -4.33
N THR A 14 13.78 -4.88 -3.08
CA THR A 14 12.61 -4.15 -2.56
C THR A 14 12.80 -2.64 -2.62
N VAL A 15 14.01 -2.14 -2.36
CA VAL A 15 14.31 -0.71 -2.45
C VAL A 15 14.12 -0.21 -3.87
N GLN A 16 14.57 -0.97 -4.87
CA GLN A 16 14.39 -0.58 -6.26
C GLN A 16 12.91 -0.60 -6.65
N ILE A 17 12.14 -1.59 -6.16
CA ILE A 17 10.69 -1.64 -6.41
C ILE A 17 10.02 -0.40 -5.79
N ALA A 18 10.40 -0.01 -4.57
CA ALA A 18 9.86 1.18 -3.92
C ALA A 18 10.12 2.43 -4.77
N LYS A 19 11.32 2.56 -5.33
CA LYS A 19 11.66 3.67 -6.24
C LYS A 19 10.85 3.62 -7.53
N ASP A 20 10.71 2.44 -8.11
CA ASP A 20 10.00 2.24 -9.38
C ASP A 20 8.49 2.45 -9.25
N LEU A 21 7.94 2.29 -8.05
CA LEU A 21 6.52 2.57 -7.78
C LEU A 21 6.21 4.06 -7.79
N LEU A 22 7.19 4.92 -7.51
CA LEU A 22 6.98 6.36 -7.58
C LEU A 22 6.56 6.75 -8.99
N GLY A 23 5.49 7.52 -9.10
CA GLY A 23 4.92 7.93 -10.38
C GLY A 23 3.90 6.97 -10.96
N LYS A 24 3.78 5.76 -10.43
CA LYS A 24 2.74 4.80 -10.85
C LYS A 24 1.40 5.22 -10.26
N VAL A 25 0.32 4.76 -10.87
CA VAL A 25 -1.04 5.11 -10.43
C VAL A 25 -1.63 3.95 -9.65
N LEU A 26 -2.05 4.23 -8.41
CA LEU A 26 -2.81 3.30 -7.61
C LEU A 26 -4.30 3.54 -7.87
N VAL A 27 -5.02 2.49 -8.22
CA VAL A 27 -6.45 2.56 -8.52
C VAL A 27 -7.19 1.62 -7.57
N THR A 28 -8.26 2.11 -6.97
CA THR A 28 -9.18 1.27 -6.20
C THR A 28 -10.58 1.41 -6.74
N THR A 29 -11.34 0.31 -6.71
CA THR A 29 -12.76 0.32 -7.05
C THR A 29 -13.48 -0.53 -6.00
N PHE A 30 -14.11 0.14 -5.06
CA PHE A 30 -14.87 -0.50 -3.98
C PHE A 30 -16.31 0.04 -4.02
N ASN A 31 -17.29 -0.85 -3.96
CA ASN A 31 -18.71 -0.47 -3.98
C ASN A 31 -19.05 0.43 -5.19
N ASN A 32 -18.49 0.10 -6.36
CA ASN A 32 -18.66 0.85 -7.61
C ASN A 32 -18.10 2.28 -7.56
N GLN A 33 -17.27 2.60 -6.56
CA GLN A 33 -16.64 3.91 -6.45
C GLN A 33 -15.15 3.78 -6.81
N ARG A 34 -14.76 4.40 -7.92
CA ARG A 34 -13.39 4.35 -8.42
C ARG A 34 -12.62 5.57 -7.96
N THR A 35 -11.46 5.36 -7.35
CA THR A 35 -10.51 6.41 -7.02
C THR A 35 -9.13 6.05 -7.55
N ALA A 36 -8.35 7.07 -7.90
CA ALA A 36 -6.99 6.88 -8.41
C ALA A 36 -6.07 8.00 -7.95
N GLY A 37 -4.82 7.66 -7.67
CA GLY A 37 -3.81 8.62 -7.29
C GLY A 37 -2.43 8.18 -7.76
N ARG A 38 -1.58 9.18 -8.09
CA ARG A 38 -0.19 8.90 -8.44
C ARG A 38 0.63 8.77 -7.17
N ILE A 39 1.40 7.69 -7.06
CA ILE A 39 2.23 7.43 -5.89
C ILE A 39 3.38 8.42 -5.85
N VAL A 40 3.50 9.16 -4.74
CA VAL A 40 4.55 10.19 -4.58
C VAL A 40 5.49 9.90 -3.41
N GLU A 41 5.16 8.94 -2.54
CA GLU A 41 6.01 8.60 -1.41
C GLU A 41 5.84 7.12 -1.05
N THR A 42 6.97 6.42 -0.93
CA THR A 42 7.02 5.00 -0.56
C THR A 42 8.09 4.75 0.48
N GLU A 43 8.00 3.60 1.15
CA GLU A 43 8.99 3.18 2.14
C GLU A 43 9.16 1.66 2.06
N ALA A 44 10.40 1.19 1.90
CA ALA A 44 10.71 -0.23 1.75
C ALA A 44 10.95 -0.89 3.10
N TYR A 45 10.39 -2.08 3.31
CA TYR A 45 10.59 -2.91 4.49
C TYR A 45 11.09 -4.28 4.07
N LYS A 46 12.23 -4.71 4.62
CA LYS A 46 12.87 -5.98 4.31
C LYS A 46 13.10 -6.81 5.57
N ALA A 47 12.41 -7.94 5.71
CA ALA A 47 12.76 -8.94 6.71
C ALA A 47 13.86 -9.86 6.12
N PRO A 48 14.70 -10.45 6.96
CA PRO A 48 14.73 -10.35 8.42
C PRO A 48 15.58 -9.19 8.97
N GLU A 49 16.28 -8.42 8.12
CA GLU A 49 17.32 -7.46 8.55
C GLU A 49 16.71 -6.15 9.09
N ASP A 50 15.54 -5.75 8.61
CA ASP A 50 14.94 -4.46 8.93
C ASP A 50 14.15 -4.54 10.23
N LYS A 51 14.65 -3.88 11.29
CA LYS A 51 14.01 -3.88 12.61
C LYS A 51 12.66 -3.18 12.61
N ALA A 52 12.43 -2.26 11.67
CA ALA A 52 11.14 -1.58 11.53
C ALA A 52 10.10 -2.45 10.85
N CYS A 53 10.51 -3.54 10.21
CA CYS A 53 9.60 -4.46 9.52
C CYS A 53 8.85 -5.35 10.52
N HIS A 54 7.55 -5.54 10.30
CA HIS A 54 6.72 -6.40 11.14
C HIS A 54 7.20 -7.86 11.14
N ALA A 55 7.88 -8.29 10.06
CA ALA A 55 8.40 -9.64 9.93
C ALA A 55 9.89 -9.74 10.30
N TYR A 56 10.39 -8.78 11.09
CA TYR A 56 11.77 -8.79 11.57
C TYR A 56 12.13 -10.15 12.20
N LEU A 57 13.28 -10.69 11.82
CA LEU A 57 13.73 -12.04 12.22
C LEU A 57 12.78 -13.15 11.74
N ASN A 58 12.14 -12.94 10.60
CA ASN A 58 11.21 -13.92 9.98
C ASN A 58 10.06 -14.32 10.89
N ARG A 59 9.56 -13.40 11.70
CA ARG A 59 8.39 -13.65 12.54
C ARG A 59 7.14 -13.81 11.67
N ASN A 60 6.67 -15.05 11.53
CA ASN A 60 5.47 -15.38 10.78
C ASN A 60 4.30 -15.55 11.77
N THR A 61 3.63 -14.43 12.08
CA THR A 61 2.46 -14.41 12.95
C THR A 61 1.20 -14.26 12.11
N LYS A 62 0.02 -14.42 12.73
CA LYS A 62 -1.26 -14.16 12.06
C LYS A 62 -1.28 -12.76 11.43
N ARG A 63 -0.69 -11.76 12.10
CA ARG A 63 -0.64 -10.39 11.62
C ARG A 63 0.28 -10.23 10.40
N THR A 64 1.40 -10.95 10.36
CA THR A 64 2.39 -10.81 9.30
C THR A 64 2.32 -11.86 8.22
N LYS A 65 1.39 -12.80 8.33
CA LYS A 65 1.27 -13.93 7.40
C LYS A 65 1.27 -13.51 5.93
N THR A 66 0.58 -12.43 5.59
CA THR A 66 0.46 -11.94 4.23
C THR A 66 1.81 -11.54 3.64
N MET A 67 2.74 -11.01 4.48
CA MET A 67 4.05 -10.60 4.00
C MET A 67 4.89 -11.75 3.45
N PHE A 68 4.58 -13.00 3.86
CA PHE A 68 5.31 -14.18 3.39
C PHE A 68 4.79 -14.73 2.07
N GLN A 69 3.75 -14.14 1.51
CA GLN A 69 3.23 -14.51 0.19
C GLN A 69 4.14 -13.96 -0.91
N PRO A 70 4.04 -14.52 -2.15
CA PRO A 70 4.77 -13.94 -3.27
C PRO A 70 4.31 -12.51 -3.55
N GLY A 71 5.20 -11.69 -4.10
CA GLY A 71 4.94 -10.29 -4.37
C GLY A 71 3.74 -10.05 -5.28
N GLY A 72 3.10 -8.89 -5.11
CA GLY A 72 1.95 -8.49 -5.91
C GLY A 72 0.62 -8.55 -5.19
N VAL A 73 0.62 -8.91 -3.90
CA VAL A 73 -0.61 -8.86 -3.07
C VAL A 73 -0.56 -7.68 -2.12
N ALA A 74 -1.73 -7.20 -1.73
CA ALA A 74 -1.84 -6.14 -0.74
C ALA A 74 -1.61 -6.71 0.66
N TYR A 75 -0.81 -6.02 1.46
CA TYR A 75 -0.67 -6.29 2.88
C TYR A 75 -1.17 -5.06 3.63
N ILE A 76 -2.34 -5.21 4.26
CA ILE A 76 -3.02 -4.11 4.94
C ILE A 76 -3.17 -4.45 6.40
N TYR A 77 -2.68 -3.59 7.29
CA TYR A 77 -2.82 -3.80 8.73
C TYR A 77 -3.34 -2.55 9.40
N LEU A 78 -3.96 -2.74 10.57
CA LEU A 78 -4.54 -1.65 11.35
C LEU A 78 -3.49 -1.13 12.33
N CYS A 79 -3.20 0.18 12.26
CA CYS A 79 -2.20 0.85 13.08
C CYS A 79 -2.90 1.71 14.14
N TYR A 80 -2.54 1.53 15.40
CA TYR A 80 -3.12 2.25 16.54
C TYR A 80 -4.65 2.16 16.60
N GLY A 81 -5.25 1.12 16.03
CA GLY A 81 -6.70 0.93 16.03
C GLY A 81 -7.48 1.91 15.15
N ILE A 82 -6.81 2.77 14.39
CA ILE A 82 -7.45 3.87 13.64
C ILE A 82 -7.13 3.81 12.15
N HIS A 83 -5.86 3.58 11.78
CA HIS A 83 -5.39 3.71 10.40
C HIS A 83 -5.10 2.37 9.77
N HIS A 84 -5.64 2.15 8.57
CA HIS A 84 -5.33 0.99 7.74
C HIS A 84 -4.15 1.35 6.85
N LEU A 85 -3.00 0.71 7.05
CA LEU A 85 -1.79 1.01 6.29
C LEU A 85 -1.63 0.04 5.13
N PHE A 86 -1.48 0.57 3.93
CA PHE A 86 -1.43 -0.19 2.69
C PHE A 86 0.00 -0.43 2.24
N ASN A 87 0.36 -1.70 2.15
CA ASN A 87 1.65 -2.15 1.61
C ASN A 87 1.43 -3.05 0.41
N VAL A 88 2.44 -3.12 -0.45
CA VAL A 88 2.51 -4.12 -1.51
C VAL A 88 3.61 -5.11 -1.15
N VAL A 89 3.27 -6.39 -1.10
CA VAL A 89 4.27 -7.43 -0.85
C VAL A 89 5.17 -7.55 -2.08
N THR A 90 6.47 -7.72 -1.86
CA THR A 90 7.47 -7.84 -2.91
C THR A 90 8.36 -9.07 -2.68
N GLY A 91 9.04 -9.50 -3.73
CA GLY A 91 9.96 -10.63 -3.66
C GLY A 91 9.26 -11.98 -3.79
N PRO A 92 10.03 -13.05 -3.79
CA PRO A 92 9.48 -14.42 -3.88
C PRO A 92 8.78 -14.81 -2.59
N GLU A 93 7.96 -15.87 -2.67
CA GLU A 93 7.29 -16.43 -1.50
C GLU A 93 8.30 -16.68 -0.38
N GLY A 94 7.96 -16.30 0.83
CA GLY A 94 8.80 -16.48 2.01
C GLY A 94 9.81 -15.37 2.28
N ALA A 95 9.99 -14.42 1.36
CA ALA A 95 10.94 -13.32 1.53
C ALA A 95 10.50 -12.34 2.62
N ALA A 96 9.20 -12.12 2.76
CA ALA A 96 8.59 -11.19 3.73
C ALA A 96 9.09 -9.75 3.55
N HIS A 97 9.10 -9.29 2.32
CA HIS A 97 9.44 -7.89 1.97
C HIS A 97 8.18 -7.16 1.53
N ALA A 98 8.10 -5.87 1.81
CA ALA A 98 6.95 -5.06 1.42
C ALA A 98 7.34 -3.61 1.20
N VAL A 99 6.52 -2.89 0.43
CA VAL A 99 6.64 -1.45 0.22
C VAL A 99 5.38 -0.79 0.77
N LEU A 100 5.55 0.11 1.74
CA LEU A 100 4.46 0.93 2.25
C LEU A 100 4.25 2.11 1.31
N VAL A 101 3.01 2.33 0.89
CA VAL A 101 2.62 3.52 0.14
C VAL A 101 2.20 4.59 1.14
N ARG A 102 2.91 5.72 1.14
CA ARG A 102 2.73 6.77 2.16
C ARG A 102 1.96 7.99 1.67
N GLY A 103 1.93 8.24 0.38
CA GLY A 103 1.26 9.42 -0.14
C GLY A 103 0.94 9.29 -1.61
N LEU A 104 -0.14 9.98 -2.02
CA LEU A 104 -0.61 10.01 -3.40
C LEU A 104 -0.91 11.45 -3.83
N GLU A 105 -0.80 11.69 -5.13
CA GLU A 105 -1.38 12.86 -5.78
C GLU A 105 -2.73 12.43 -6.34
N PRO A 106 -3.87 12.99 -5.88
CA PRO A 106 -5.19 12.59 -6.38
C PRO A 106 -5.33 12.86 -7.88
N ILE A 107 -5.89 11.88 -8.61
CA ILE A 107 -6.10 12.00 -10.06
C ILE A 107 -7.57 11.83 -10.40
N GLU A 108 -8.24 10.80 -9.88
CA GLU A 108 -9.61 10.45 -10.22
C GLU A 108 -10.42 10.17 -8.96
N GLY A 109 -11.70 10.54 -8.95
CA GLY A 109 -12.58 10.29 -7.82
C GLY A 109 -12.32 11.26 -6.65
N LYS A 110 -11.89 12.48 -6.94
CA LYS A 110 -11.57 13.47 -5.90
C LYS A 110 -12.74 13.77 -4.98
N ASP A 111 -13.95 13.83 -5.53
CA ASP A 111 -15.16 14.07 -4.74
C ASP A 111 -15.41 12.93 -3.75
N ILE A 112 -15.17 11.70 -4.18
CA ILE A 112 -15.30 10.51 -3.34
C ILE A 112 -14.27 10.56 -2.20
N MET A 113 -13.04 10.96 -2.51
CA MET A 113 -11.97 11.11 -1.51
C MET A 113 -12.33 12.15 -0.46
N LEU A 114 -12.85 13.29 -0.91
CA LEU A 114 -13.28 14.37 0.00
C LEU A 114 -14.38 13.89 0.95
N GLU A 115 -15.36 13.17 0.43
CA GLU A 115 -16.45 12.62 1.23
C GLU A 115 -15.91 11.62 2.28
N ARG A 116 -15.03 10.72 1.88
CA ARG A 116 -14.43 9.72 2.78
C ARG A 116 -13.62 10.38 3.89
N ARG A 117 -12.91 11.47 3.57
CA ARG A 117 -12.06 12.21 4.51
C ARG A 117 -12.84 13.30 5.26
N LYS A 118 -14.09 13.54 4.89
CA LYS A 118 -14.94 14.61 5.46
C LYS A 118 -14.27 15.97 5.34
N LEU A 119 -13.69 16.25 4.18
CA LEU A 119 -13.06 17.53 3.84
C LEU A 119 -13.89 18.23 2.78
N ASP A 120 -13.87 19.57 2.80
CA ASP A 120 -14.67 20.39 1.88
C ASP A 120 -13.89 20.85 0.63
N ARG A 121 -12.57 20.71 0.64
CA ARG A 121 -11.74 21.09 -0.51
C ARG A 121 -10.46 20.27 -0.56
N ILE A 122 -9.88 20.22 -1.78
CA ILE A 122 -8.64 19.47 -2.00
C ILE A 122 -7.47 20.21 -1.34
N LYS A 123 -6.73 19.48 -0.49
CA LYS A 123 -5.55 19.94 0.22
C LYS A 123 -4.50 18.85 0.19
N PRO A 124 -3.21 19.16 0.40
CA PRO A 124 -2.19 18.11 0.50
C PRO A 124 -2.53 17.05 1.55
N GLN A 125 -3.17 17.43 2.64
CA GLN A 125 -3.57 16.51 3.71
C GLN A 125 -4.60 15.45 3.26
N LEU A 126 -5.23 15.64 2.10
CA LEU A 126 -6.21 14.66 1.60
C LEU A 126 -5.60 13.27 1.47
N THR A 127 -4.38 13.16 0.95
CA THR A 127 -3.71 11.90 0.66
C THR A 127 -2.23 11.87 1.10
N ALA A 128 -1.79 12.83 1.91
CA ALA A 128 -0.41 12.87 2.42
C ALA A 128 -0.34 12.15 3.77
N GLY A 129 0.25 10.98 3.78
CA GLY A 129 0.36 10.12 4.94
C GLY A 129 -0.33 8.79 4.72
N PRO A 130 0.24 7.66 5.22
CA PRO A 130 -0.24 6.33 4.88
C PRO A 130 -1.66 6.03 5.37
N GLY A 131 -2.03 6.54 6.54
CA GLY A 131 -3.38 6.30 7.09
C GLY A 131 -4.45 7.11 6.37
N VAL A 132 -4.21 8.41 6.16
CA VAL A 132 -5.18 9.28 5.48
C VAL A 132 -5.30 8.93 4.00
N MET A 133 -4.20 8.51 3.36
CA MET A 133 -4.22 8.03 1.98
C MET A 133 -5.13 6.80 1.87
N SER A 134 -5.00 5.84 2.76
CA SER A 134 -5.85 4.64 2.76
C SER A 134 -7.32 5.00 2.93
N MET A 135 -7.64 5.93 3.84
CA MET A 135 -9.02 6.39 4.03
C MET A 135 -9.58 7.01 2.76
N ALA A 136 -8.82 7.91 2.10
CA ALA A 136 -9.24 8.55 0.86
C ALA A 136 -9.50 7.53 -0.26
N MET A 137 -8.69 6.48 -0.33
CA MET A 137 -8.78 5.45 -1.36
C MET A 137 -9.76 4.32 -1.02
N GLY A 138 -10.37 4.35 0.16
CA GLY A 138 -11.29 3.31 0.60
C GLY A 138 -10.62 2.00 0.99
N ILE A 139 -9.33 2.03 1.26
CA ILE A 139 -8.55 0.85 1.61
C ILE A 139 -8.81 0.47 3.07
N HIS A 140 -9.13 -0.81 3.30
CA HIS A 140 -9.44 -1.35 4.61
C HIS A 140 -8.74 -2.69 4.78
N LYS A 141 -8.43 -3.09 6.01
CA LYS A 141 -7.71 -4.34 6.26
C LYS A 141 -8.50 -5.58 5.82
N ARG A 142 -9.84 -5.48 5.62
CA ARG A 142 -10.63 -6.59 5.06
C ARG A 142 -10.21 -6.97 3.64
N TYR A 143 -9.46 -6.08 2.95
CA TYR A 143 -8.93 -6.34 1.62
C TYR A 143 -7.49 -6.89 1.66
N ASP A 144 -6.98 -7.22 2.86
CA ASP A 144 -5.65 -7.81 3.00
C ASP A 144 -5.54 -9.08 2.15
N ALA A 145 -4.37 -9.29 1.56
CA ALA A 145 -4.02 -10.43 0.72
C ALA A 145 -4.67 -10.45 -0.69
N ILE A 146 -5.37 -9.41 -1.11
CA ILE A 146 -5.86 -9.36 -2.49
C ILE A 146 -4.71 -8.98 -3.44
N SER A 147 -4.81 -9.45 -4.70
CA SER A 147 -3.79 -9.19 -5.72
C SER A 147 -4.09 -7.94 -6.56
#